data_a0195ed16bcb08659242975f6bb87d8a
#
_entry.id   a0195ed16bcb08659242975f6bb87d8a
#
_cell.length_a   1.000
_cell.length_b   1.000
_cell.length_c   1.000
_cell.angle_alpha   90.00
_cell.angle_beta   90.00
_cell.angle_gamma   90.00
#
_symmetry.space_group_name_H-M   'P 1'
#
loop_
_entity.id
_entity.type
_entity.pdbx_description
1 polymer ?
#
loop_
_entity_poly.entity_id
_entity_poly.type
_entity_poly.pdbx_seq_one_letter_code
_entity_poly.pdbx_strand_id
1 'polypeptide(L)'
;SSNLSTQSLPFQGSSTLMTAVVSLSVFVVGLTGNTLAIYVVLRHAKMKTVTNIYILNLAVADELYIIGLPFLTTQNVLSYWPFGSFLCRVVMTADSMNQFTSIFCLTIMSIDRYLAVVHPISSTKWRHPRVAKVVSAAVWVVSFVVVLPVVIFSDVQDTFNSCNMNWPEPKHVWSTAFILYTATVGFFGPLLIICLCYLLSPRGARAGFTKRRRSERKVTRMVVVIVVVFVLCWLPFFIINIVNLVVIIPESSVTAGIYFFAVILSYANSCANPVLYGFLSDNFRQSFRKVGFILWVLRQREGEGCRSICHFIKCANLLSCRMKRLTPL
;
A
#
# COMPACT_ATOMS: atom_id res chain seq x y z
N SER A 1 -35.06 -22.45 -32.34
CA SER A 1 -33.97 -23.26 -31.78
C SER A 1 -32.64 -22.84 -32.38
N SER A 2 -31.96 -21.92 -31.79
CA SER A 2 -30.56 -21.63 -32.11
C SER A 2 -29.80 -21.58 -30.76
N ASN A 3 -29.01 -22.64 -30.55
CA ASN A 3 -28.06 -22.74 -29.46
C ASN A 3 -27.02 -21.63 -29.60
N LEU A 4 -27.18 -20.57 -28.84
CA LEU A 4 -26.12 -19.57 -28.62
C LEU A 4 -25.21 -20.13 -27.52
N SER A 5 -24.24 -20.95 -27.93
CA SER A 5 -23.14 -21.36 -27.09
C SER A 5 -22.36 -20.11 -26.71
N THR A 6 -22.45 -19.69 -25.47
CA THR A 6 -21.56 -18.72 -24.84
C THR A 6 -20.14 -19.29 -24.84
N GLN A 7 -19.42 -19.11 -25.96
CA GLN A 7 -17.96 -19.21 -25.95
C GLN A 7 -17.43 -18.02 -25.14
N SER A 8 -17.15 -18.28 -23.88
CA SER A 8 -16.31 -17.36 -23.08
C SER A 8 -14.98 -17.23 -23.82
N LEU A 9 -14.70 -16.02 -24.32
CA LEU A 9 -13.45 -15.68 -25.01
C LEU A 9 -12.26 -16.13 -24.15
N PRO A 10 -11.30 -16.88 -24.66
CA PRO A 10 -10.13 -17.35 -23.91
C PRO A 10 -9.30 -16.22 -23.29
N PHE A 11 -9.42 -15.01 -23.79
CA PHE A 11 -8.80 -13.81 -23.28
C PHE A 11 -9.39 -13.35 -21.92
N GLN A 12 -10.68 -13.53 -21.67
CA GLN A 12 -11.33 -13.12 -20.43
C GLN A 12 -10.90 -13.99 -19.24
N GLY A 13 -10.77 -15.30 -19.45
CA GLY A 13 -10.25 -16.22 -18.42
C GLY A 13 -8.77 -15.98 -18.08
N SER A 14 -7.94 -15.68 -19.08
CA SER A 14 -6.52 -15.40 -18.89
C SER A 14 -6.30 -14.08 -18.12
N SER A 15 -7.08 -13.04 -18.41
CA SER A 15 -6.98 -11.74 -17.70
C SER A 15 -7.43 -11.86 -16.24
N THR A 16 -8.47 -12.65 -15.95
CA THR A 16 -8.96 -12.89 -14.59
C THR A 16 -7.94 -13.65 -13.75
N LEU A 17 -7.32 -14.69 -14.31
CA LEU A 17 -6.26 -15.43 -13.64
C LEU A 17 -5.04 -14.54 -13.35
N MET A 18 -4.63 -13.72 -14.32
CA MET A 18 -3.51 -12.80 -14.16
C MET A 18 -3.80 -11.76 -13.06
N THR A 19 -5.02 -11.23 -13.02
CA THR A 19 -5.46 -10.31 -11.95
C THR A 19 -5.37 -11.00 -10.58
N ALA A 20 -5.85 -12.22 -10.46
CA ALA A 20 -5.83 -12.96 -9.20
C ALA A 20 -4.39 -13.24 -8.74
N VAL A 21 -3.48 -13.65 -9.63
CA VAL A 21 -2.07 -13.92 -9.33
C VAL A 21 -1.35 -12.65 -8.89
N VAL A 22 -1.55 -11.53 -9.61
CA VAL A 22 -0.95 -10.25 -9.28
C VAL A 22 -1.47 -9.75 -7.93
N SER A 23 -2.78 -9.78 -7.71
CA SER A 23 -3.39 -9.37 -6.45
C SER A 23 -2.90 -10.20 -5.26
N LEU A 24 -2.77 -11.52 -5.43
CA LEU A 24 -2.22 -12.39 -4.38
C LEU A 24 -0.75 -12.06 -4.10
N SER A 25 0.04 -11.79 -5.12
CA SER A 25 1.45 -11.39 -4.97
C SER A 25 1.58 -10.06 -4.22
N VAL A 26 0.78 -9.06 -4.60
CA VAL A 26 0.72 -7.76 -3.92
C VAL A 26 0.26 -7.93 -2.46
N PHE A 27 -0.75 -8.78 -2.23
CA PHE A 27 -1.24 -9.07 -0.88
C PHE A 27 -0.14 -9.64 0.01
N VAL A 28 0.55 -10.71 -0.43
CA VAL A 28 1.59 -11.38 0.37
C VAL A 28 2.78 -10.45 0.61
N VAL A 29 3.30 -9.82 -0.44
CA VAL A 29 4.48 -8.94 -0.34
C VAL A 29 4.16 -7.68 0.44
N GLY A 30 3.01 -7.06 0.15
CA GLY A 30 2.56 -5.84 0.79
C GLY A 30 2.24 -6.05 2.27
N LEU A 31 1.45 -7.07 2.62
CA LEU A 31 1.12 -7.40 4.00
C LEU A 31 2.39 -7.65 4.83
N THR A 32 3.28 -8.50 4.34
CA THR A 32 4.54 -8.83 5.04
C THR A 32 5.43 -7.60 5.18
N GLY A 33 5.61 -6.83 4.10
CA GLY A 33 6.50 -5.68 4.07
C GLY A 33 6.02 -4.52 4.94
N ASN A 34 4.73 -4.17 4.86
CA ASN A 34 4.16 -3.07 5.65
C ASN A 34 4.05 -3.44 7.13
N THR A 35 3.60 -4.66 7.47
CA THR A 35 3.61 -5.15 8.86
C THR A 35 5.02 -5.08 9.45
N LEU A 36 6.05 -5.49 8.69
CA LEU A 36 7.43 -5.41 9.13
C LEU A 36 7.87 -3.95 9.34
N ALA A 37 7.51 -3.03 8.44
CA ALA A 37 7.82 -1.61 8.58
C ALA A 37 7.15 -1.00 9.82
N ILE A 38 5.87 -1.30 10.04
CA ILE A 38 5.11 -0.88 11.24
C ILE A 38 5.79 -1.40 12.50
N TYR A 39 6.09 -2.70 12.56
CA TYR A 39 6.76 -3.32 13.70
C TYR A 39 8.09 -2.64 14.03
N VAL A 40 8.94 -2.41 13.03
CA VAL A 40 10.26 -1.81 13.20
C VAL A 40 10.16 -0.40 13.76
N VAL A 41 9.25 0.43 13.24
CA VAL A 41 9.09 1.82 13.72
C VAL A 41 8.54 1.86 15.14
N LEU A 42 7.58 1.00 15.48
CA LEU A 42 6.95 0.98 16.80
C LEU A 42 7.88 0.41 17.87
N ARG A 43 8.64 -0.65 17.53
CA ARG A 43 9.45 -1.42 18.51
C ARG A 43 10.79 -0.77 18.83
N HIS A 44 11.41 -0.09 17.86
CA HIS A 44 12.77 0.43 18.03
C HIS A 44 12.76 1.93 18.36
N ALA A 45 13.25 2.31 19.54
CA ALA A 45 13.29 3.70 20.01
C ALA A 45 14.08 4.62 19.04
N LYS A 46 15.16 4.12 18.42
CA LYS A 46 15.96 4.85 17.43
C LYS A 46 15.18 5.19 16.14
N MET A 47 14.06 4.52 15.90
CA MET A 47 13.21 4.72 14.73
C MET A 47 12.11 5.78 14.93
N LYS A 48 11.96 6.34 16.13
CA LYS A 48 10.93 7.36 16.45
C LYS A 48 11.35 8.77 16.01
N THR A 49 11.77 8.90 14.76
CA THR A 49 12.08 10.20 14.13
C THR A 49 10.86 10.77 13.43
N VAL A 50 10.84 12.08 13.15
CA VAL A 50 9.74 12.75 12.42
C VAL A 50 9.42 12.04 11.10
N THR A 51 10.42 11.78 10.28
CA THR A 51 10.24 11.10 8.99
C THR A 51 9.68 9.70 9.16
N ASN A 52 10.17 8.93 10.14
CA ASN A 52 9.70 7.56 10.35
C ASN A 52 8.27 7.51 10.91
N ILE A 53 7.81 8.56 11.60
CA ILE A 53 6.40 8.68 11.99
C ILE A 53 5.52 8.80 10.74
N TYR A 54 5.93 9.59 9.74
CA TYR A 54 5.19 9.68 8.47
C TYR A 54 5.28 8.39 7.65
N ILE A 55 6.43 7.71 7.64
CA ILE A 55 6.58 6.37 7.04
C ILE A 55 5.65 5.35 7.71
N LEU A 56 5.48 5.42 9.02
CA LEU A 56 4.51 4.59 9.74
C LEU A 56 3.07 4.82 9.23
N ASN A 57 2.68 6.08 9.01
CA ASN A 57 1.35 6.39 8.48
C ASN A 57 1.16 5.87 7.05
N LEU A 58 2.20 5.97 6.19
CA LEU A 58 2.17 5.36 4.86
C LEU A 58 1.98 3.84 4.94
N ALA A 59 2.75 3.17 5.81
CA ALA A 59 2.64 1.72 5.96
C ALA A 59 1.28 1.28 6.52
N VAL A 60 0.68 2.05 7.43
CA VAL A 60 -0.68 1.78 7.95
C VAL A 60 -1.73 1.99 6.87
N ALA A 61 -1.62 3.05 6.05
CA ALA A 61 -2.54 3.29 4.95
C ALA A 61 -2.46 2.17 3.89
N ASP A 62 -1.24 1.75 3.53
CA ASP A 62 -1.02 0.62 2.63
C ASP A 62 -1.59 -0.69 3.18
N GLU A 63 -1.44 -0.94 4.49
CA GLU A 63 -1.97 -2.14 5.15
C GLU A 63 -3.50 -2.20 5.10
N LEU A 64 -4.18 -1.07 5.35
CA LEU A 64 -5.65 -0.99 5.27
C LEU A 64 -6.16 -1.33 3.86
N TYR A 65 -5.47 -0.84 2.83
CA TYR A 65 -5.78 -1.17 1.45
C TYR A 65 -5.53 -2.65 1.14
N ILE A 66 -4.37 -3.17 1.54
CA ILE A 66 -3.96 -4.56 1.28
C ILE A 66 -4.93 -5.55 1.91
N ILE A 67 -5.43 -5.28 3.12
CA ILE A 67 -6.46 -6.10 3.77
C ILE A 67 -7.77 -6.12 2.96
N GLY A 68 -8.11 -5.04 2.26
CA GLY A 68 -9.27 -4.96 1.38
C GLY A 68 -9.10 -5.69 0.04
N LEU A 69 -7.87 -5.92 -0.40
CA LEU A 69 -7.55 -6.46 -1.73
C LEU A 69 -8.16 -7.84 -2.03
N PRO A 70 -8.22 -8.82 -1.11
CA PRO A 70 -8.88 -10.10 -1.34
C PRO A 70 -10.36 -9.97 -1.71
N PHE A 71 -11.07 -9.01 -1.12
CA PHE A 71 -12.49 -8.76 -1.41
C PHE A 71 -12.68 -8.22 -2.83
N LEU A 72 -11.87 -7.24 -3.24
CA LEU A 72 -11.87 -6.69 -4.60
C LEU A 72 -11.48 -7.75 -5.63
N THR A 73 -10.50 -8.59 -5.32
CA THR A 73 -10.09 -9.70 -6.18
C THR A 73 -11.21 -10.73 -6.33
N THR A 74 -11.92 -11.05 -5.25
CA THR A 74 -13.07 -11.96 -5.29
C THR A 74 -14.17 -11.43 -6.19
N GLN A 75 -14.51 -10.12 -6.12
CA GLN A 75 -15.44 -9.50 -7.04
C GLN A 75 -15.01 -9.64 -8.50
N ASN A 76 -13.73 -9.41 -8.79
CA ASN A 76 -13.20 -9.52 -10.16
C ASN A 76 -13.24 -10.97 -10.70
N VAL A 77 -13.01 -11.95 -9.85
CA VAL A 77 -13.04 -13.37 -10.20
C VAL A 77 -14.48 -13.87 -10.39
N LEU A 78 -15.37 -13.52 -9.48
CA LEU A 78 -16.78 -13.95 -9.48
C LEU A 78 -17.66 -13.10 -10.40
N SER A 79 -17.22 -11.89 -10.79
CA SER A 79 -17.99 -10.89 -11.52
C SER A 79 -19.21 -10.38 -10.74
N TYR A 80 -19.26 -10.59 -9.43
CA TYR A 80 -20.26 -10.01 -8.53
C TYR A 80 -19.69 -9.85 -7.11
N TRP A 81 -20.35 -9.06 -6.28
CA TRP A 81 -19.95 -8.78 -4.90
C TRP A 81 -20.80 -9.58 -3.89
N PRO A 82 -20.23 -10.60 -3.23
CA PRO A 82 -20.99 -11.47 -2.32
C PRO A 82 -21.04 -10.97 -0.87
N PHE A 83 -20.41 -9.83 -0.53
CA PHE A 83 -20.15 -9.45 0.86
C PHE A 83 -21.09 -8.39 1.43
N GLY A 84 -22.10 -7.95 0.66
CA GLY A 84 -23.10 -6.97 1.08
C GLY A 84 -22.62 -5.51 1.10
N SER A 85 -23.56 -4.57 1.28
CA SER A 85 -23.31 -3.12 1.17
C SER A 85 -22.36 -2.57 2.24
N PHE A 86 -22.44 -3.06 3.47
CA PHE A 86 -21.57 -2.58 4.53
C PHE A 86 -20.08 -2.81 4.20
N LEU A 87 -19.73 -4.03 3.82
CA LEU A 87 -18.34 -4.35 3.51
C LEU A 87 -17.87 -3.69 2.21
N CYS A 88 -18.78 -3.46 1.25
CA CYS A 88 -18.51 -2.65 0.07
C CYS A 88 -18.04 -1.25 0.46
N ARG A 89 -18.80 -0.54 1.30
CA ARG A 89 -18.43 0.80 1.79
C ARG A 89 -17.11 0.82 2.54
N VAL A 90 -16.87 -0.17 3.41
CA VAL A 90 -15.61 -0.27 4.16
C VAL A 90 -14.41 -0.45 3.23
N VAL A 91 -14.50 -1.39 2.29
CA VAL A 91 -13.38 -1.69 1.36
C VAL A 91 -13.10 -0.52 0.42
N MET A 92 -14.15 0.10 -0.16
CA MET A 92 -13.99 1.28 -1.04
C MET A 92 -13.44 2.48 -0.28
N THR A 93 -13.87 2.67 0.97
CA THR A 93 -13.32 3.72 1.85
C THR A 93 -11.86 3.47 2.17
N ALA A 94 -11.47 2.24 2.51
CA ALA A 94 -10.09 1.89 2.81
C ALA A 94 -9.16 2.11 1.61
N ASP A 95 -9.59 1.75 0.41
CA ASP A 95 -8.88 2.00 -0.84
C ASP A 95 -8.64 3.51 -1.06
N SER A 96 -9.70 4.30 -0.97
CA SER A 96 -9.60 5.76 -1.12
C SER A 96 -8.77 6.40 -0.01
N MET A 97 -8.89 5.94 1.24
CA MET A 97 -8.07 6.41 2.36
C MET A 97 -6.58 6.15 2.13
N ASN A 98 -6.22 4.99 1.55
CA ASN A 98 -4.84 4.72 1.18
C ASN A 98 -4.28 5.79 0.24
N GLN A 99 -5.01 6.10 -0.83
CA GLN A 99 -4.58 7.09 -1.83
C GLN A 99 -4.38 8.48 -1.21
N PHE A 100 -5.40 9.03 -0.53
CA PHE A 100 -5.35 10.39 0.01
C PHE A 100 -4.37 10.52 1.18
N THR A 101 -4.37 9.58 2.10
CA THR A 101 -3.42 9.58 3.23
C THR A 101 -1.99 9.49 2.75
N SER A 102 -1.71 8.67 1.75
CA SER A 102 -0.36 8.51 1.18
C SER A 102 0.13 9.80 0.55
N ILE A 103 -0.64 10.43 -0.32
CA ILE A 103 -0.20 11.68 -0.99
C ILE A 103 -0.07 12.83 0.01
N PHE A 104 -0.95 12.93 1.00
CA PHE A 104 -0.84 13.97 2.04
C PHE A 104 0.37 13.74 2.94
N CYS A 105 0.67 12.49 3.33
CA CYS A 105 1.90 12.15 4.05
C CYS A 105 3.14 12.52 3.23
N LEU A 106 3.18 12.19 1.93
CA LEU A 106 4.29 12.54 1.05
C LEU A 106 4.46 14.06 0.91
N THR A 107 3.35 14.79 0.85
CA THR A 107 3.36 16.26 0.82
C THR A 107 3.96 16.84 2.10
N ILE A 108 3.50 16.38 3.27
CA ILE A 108 4.05 16.81 4.56
C ILE A 108 5.52 16.43 4.71
N MET A 109 5.92 15.23 4.28
CA MET A 109 7.33 14.82 4.27
C MET A 109 8.19 15.73 3.38
N SER A 110 7.67 16.15 2.24
CA SER A 110 8.36 17.06 1.31
C SER A 110 8.50 18.45 1.91
N ILE A 111 7.47 18.97 2.57
CA ILE A 111 7.50 20.23 3.31
C ILE A 111 8.51 20.11 4.47
N ASP A 112 8.50 19.03 5.25
CA ASP A 112 9.47 18.81 6.33
C ASP A 112 10.91 18.82 5.81
N ARG A 113 11.16 18.20 4.65
CA ARG A 113 12.49 18.23 4.02
C ARG A 113 12.90 19.60 3.51
N TYR A 114 11.96 20.34 2.92
CA TYR A 114 12.18 21.72 2.51
C TYR A 114 12.57 22.60 3.72
N LEU A 115 11.80 22.55 4.80
CA LEU A 115 12.09 23.29 6.03
C LEU A 115 13.44 22.91 6.66
N ALA A 116 13.81 21.63 6.60
CA ALA A 116 15.09 21.16 7.10
C ALA A 116 16.28 21.73 6.36
N VAL A 117 16.14 21.97 5.05
CA VAL A 117 17.22 22.45 4.17
C VAL A 117 17.27 23.96 4.13
N VAL A 118 16.12 24.64 4.00
CA VAL A 118 16.04 26.10 3.82
C VAL A 118 16.09 26.86 5.15
N HIS A 119 15.41 26.30 6.16
CA HIS A 119 15.29 26.95 7.48
C HIS A 119 15.76 26.03 8.63
N PRO A 120 17.04 25.62 8.65
CA PRO A 120 17.51 24.56 9.56
C PRO A 120 17.42 24.94 11.05
N ILE A 121 17.56 26.23 11.40
CA ILE A 121 17.51 26.71 12.79
C ILE A 121 16.05 26.90 13.24
N SER A 122 15.26 27.67 12.50
CA SER A 122 13.88 27.99 12.87
C SER A 122 12.95 26.77 12.81
N SER A 123 13.22 25.83 11.90
CA SER A 123 12.40 24.61 11.76
C SER A 123 12.58 23.62 12.92
N THR A 124 13.62 23.73 13.73
CA THR A 124 13.87 22.81 14.86
C THR A 124 12.71 22.78 15.84
N LYS A 125 12.02 23.91 16.05
CA LYS A 125 10.83 24.01 16.91
C LYS A 125 9.65 23.18 16.40
N TRP A 126 9.47 23.07 15.08
CA TRP A 126 8.35 22.37 14.43
C TRP A 126 8.67 20.91 14.12
N ARG A 127 9.96 20.59 13.96
CA ARG A 127 10.43 19.24 13.64
C ARG A 127 10.65 18.39 14.89
N HIS A 128 9.58 18.20 15.65
CA HIS A 128 9.58 17.42 16.88
C HIS A 128 8.60 16.21 16.73
N PRO A 129 8.90 15.03 17.28
CA PRO A 129 8.04 13.85 17.16
C PRO A 129 6.60 14.06 17.65
N ARG A 130 6.38 14.92 18.66
CA ARG A 130 5.03 15.26 19.12
C ARG A 130 4.24 16.01 18.04
N VAL A 131 4.85 16.99 17.39
CA VAL A 131 4.24 17.73 16.28
C VAL A 131 3.94 16.80 15.11
N ALA A 132 4.88 15.91 14.75
CA ALA A 132 4.66 14.93 13.70
C ALA A 132 3.47 14.02 13.98
N LYS A 133 3.22 13.61 15.22
CA LYS A 133 2.04 12.82 15.61
C LYS A 133 0.74 13.62 15.45
N VAL A 134 0.71 14.88 15.88
CA VAL A 134 -0.46 15.76 15.73
C VAL A 134 -0.76 15.99 14.25
N VAL A 135 0.26 16.30 13.44
CA VAL A 135 0.12 16.48 11.99
C VAL A 135 -0.36 15.17 11.34
N SER A 136 0.16 14.01 11.75
CA SER A 136 -0.32 12.72 11.26
C SER A 136 -1.81 12.50 11.58
N ALA A 137 -2.24 12.80 12.80
CA ALA A 137 -3.66 12.72 13.17
C ALA A 137 -4.52 13.66 12.30
N ALA A 138 -4.05 14.90 12.08
CA ALA A 138 -4.72 15.84 11.18
C ALA A 138 -4.81 15.30 9.73
N VAL A 139 -3.75 14.68 9.20
CA VAL A 139 -3.75 14.04 7.88
C VAL A 139 -4.82 12.96 7.79
N TRP A 140 -4.96 12.09 8.80
CA TRP A 140 -6.01 11.06 8.81
C TRP A 140 -7.42 11.66 8.83
N VAL A 141 -7.65 12.69 9.65
CA VAL A 141 -8.94 13.39 9.71
C VAL A 141 -9.27 14.06 8.38
N VAL A 142 -8.32 14.80 7.79
CA VAL A 142 -8.51 15.45 6.48
C VAL A 142 -8.75 14.42 5.39
N SER A 143 -7.99 13.33 5.37
CA SER A 143 -8.19 12.23 4.42
C SER A 143 -9.60 11.64 4.52
N PHE A 144 -10.08 11.40 5.74
CA PHE A 144 -11.44 10.89 5.96
C PHE A 144 -12.51 11.87 5.46
N VAL A 145 -12.37 13.17 5.74
CA VAL A 145 -13.29 14.20 5.25
C VAL A 145 -13.31 14.24 3.72
N VAL A 146 -12.14 14.17 3.09
CA VAL A 146 -12.01 14.17 1.62
C VAL A 146 -12.64 12.92 1.00
N VAL A 147 -12.62 11.80 1.70
CA VAL A 147 -13.16 10.50 1.24
C VAL A 147 -14.66 10.35 1.54
N LEU A 148 -15.30 11.27 2.26
CA LEU A 148 -16.74 11.21 2.56
C LEU A 148 -17.65 10.90 1.37
N PRO A 149 -17.43 11.42 0.15
CA PRO A 149 -18.24 11.02 -1.01
C PRO A 149 -18.19 9.51 -1.28
N VAL A 150 -17.05 8.87 -1.07
CA VAL A 150 -16.92 7.42 -1.22
C VAL A 150 -17.71 6.69 -0.12
N VAL A 151 -17.63 7.14 1.12
CA VAL A 151 -18.38 6.56 2.25
C VAL A 151 -19.88 6.62 2.01
N ILE A 152 -20.37 7.74 1.44
CA ILE A 152 -21.80 7.98 1.26
C ILE A 152 -22.34 7.23 0.04
N PHE A 153 -21.63 7.29 -1.09
CA PHE A 153 -22.13 6.84 -2.38
C PHE A 153 -21.65 5.45 -2.80
N SER A 154 -20.77 4.79 -2.06
CA SER A 154 -20.41 3.40 -2.33
C SER A 154 -21.54 2.47 -1.93
N ASP A 155 -21.95 1.59 -2.83
CA ASP A 155 -22.94 0.56 -2.54
C ASP A 155 -22.86 -0.60 -3.55
N VAL A 156 -23.59 -1.67 -3.26
CA VAL A 156 -23.79 -2.77 -4.20
C VAL A 156 -24.87 -2.34 -5.21
N GLN A 157 -24.51 -2.31 -6.49
CA GLN A 157 -25.42 -1.92 -7.56
C GLN A 157 -26.39 -3.08 -7.89
N ASP A 158 -27.70 -2.85 -7.82
CA ASP A 158 -28.72 -3.87 -8.09
C ASP A 158 -28.64 -4.47 -9.50
N THR A 159 -28.21 -3.68 -10.50
CA THR A 159 -28.17 -4.11 -11.90
C THR A 159 -27.05 -5.11 -12.19
N PHE A 160 -25.87 -4.94 -11.58
CA PHE A 160 -24.69 -5.78 -11.84
C PHE A 160 -24.22 -6.56 -10.61
N ASN A 161 -24.88 -6.36 -9.47
CA ASN A 161 -24.51 -6.94 -8.18
C ASN A 161 -23.01 -6.72 -7.86
N SER A 162 -22.46 -5.57 -8.25
CA SER A 162 -21.06 -5.17 -8.05
C SER A 162 -20.94 -4.04 -7.05
N CYS A 163 -19.88 -4.07 -6.23
CA CYS A 163 -19.53 -2.99 -5.34
C CYS A 163 -18.91 -1.83 -6.14
N ASN A 164 -19.59 -0.69 -6.17
CA ASN A 164 -19.15 0.47 -6.94
C ASN A 164 -19.76 1.76 -6.38
N MET A 165 -19.42 2.90 -7.00
CA MET A 165 -20.03 4.19 -6.67
C MET A 165 -21.45 4.27 -7.27
N ASN A 166 -22.43 4.49 -6.41
CA ASN A 166 -23.85 4.65 -6.82
C ASN A 166 -24.23 6.13 -6.77
N TRP A 167 -23.94 6.83 -7.87
CA TRP A 167 -24.19 8.26 -7.98
C TRP A 167 -25.67 8.59 -8.15
N PRO A 168 -26.17 9.70 -7.54
CA PRO A 168 -27.50 10.21 -7.82
C PRO A 168 -27.59 10.74 -9.26
N GLU A 169 -28.82 10.89 -9.74
CA GLU A 169 -29.05 11.50 -11.06
C GLU A 169 -28.76 13.02 -11.04
N PRO A 170 -28.15 13.57 -12.07
CA PRO A 170 -27.60 12.90 -13.26
C PRO A 170 -26.22 12.27 -13.01
N LYS A 171 -26.11 10.95 -13.11
CA LYS A 171 -24.93 10.14 -12.74
C LYS A 171 -23.63 10.62 -13.39
N HIS A 172 -23.67 10.99 -14.67
CA HIS A 172 -22.48 11.43 -15.42
C HIS A 172 -21.87 12.72 -14.84
N VAL A 173 -22.67 13.64 -14.35
CA VAL A 173 -22.19 14.90 -13.76
C VAL A 173 -21.45 14.62 -12.45
N TRP A 174 -22.04 13.81 -11.59
CA TRP A 174 -21.43 13.44 -10.31
C TRP A 174 -20.15 12.62 -10.50
N SER A 175 -20.16 11.66 -11.41
CA SER A 175 -18.98 10.86 -11.75
C SER A 175 -17.86 11.74 -12.30
N THR A 176 -18.16 12.65 -13.24
CA THR A 176 -17.17 13.59 -13.78
C THR A 176 -16.62 14.51 -12.70
N ALA A 177 -17.49 15.10 -11.88
CA ALA A 177 -17.08 15.97 -10.77
C ALA A 177 -16.18 15.22 -9.79
N PHE A 178 -16.48 13.96 -9.48
CA PHE A 178 -15.67 13.14 -8.58
C PHE A 178 -14.30 12.79 -9.17
N ILE A 179 -14.21 12.46 -10.45
CA ILE A 179 -12.93 12.20 -11.13
C ILE A 179 -12.04 13.45 -11.10
N LEU A 180 -12.58 14.62 -11.43
CA LEU A 180 -11.85 15.89 -11.39
C LEU A 180 -11.44 16.26 -9.96
N TYR A 181 -12.34 16.06 -8.99
CA TYR A 181 -12.08 16.29 -7.59
C TYR A 181 -10.93 15.41 -7.07
N THR A 182 -10.98 14.10 -7.31
CA THR A 182 -9.94 13.17 -6.86
C THR A 182 -8.61 13.39 -7.56
N ALA A 183 -8.62 13.74 -8.85
CA ALA A 183 -7.42 14.10 -9.58
C ALA A 183 -6.77 15.38 -9.04
N THR A 184 -7.56 16.39 -8.74
CA THR A 184 -7.07 17.69 -8.26
C THR A 184 -6.58 17.60 -6.82
N VAL A 185 -7.41 17.12 -5.90
CA VAL A 185 -7.12 17.08 -4.46
C VAL A 185 -6.23 15.89 -4.10
N GLY A 186 -6.39 14.76 -4.78
CA GLY A 186 -5.68 13.51 -4.50
C GLY A 186 -4.41 13.30 -5.30
N PHE A 187 -4.08 14.15 -6.28
CA PHE A 187 -2.89 13.95 -7.08
C PHE A 187 -2.23 15.27 -7.51
N PHE A 188 -2.80 16.04 -8.43
CA PHE A 188 -2.12 17.20 -9.05
C PHE A 188 -1.87 18.35 -8.09
N GLY A 189 -2.81 18.68 -7.19
CA GLY A 189 -2.64 19.73 -6.19
C GLY A 189 -1.49 19.46 -5.23
N PRO A 190 -1.51 18.34 -4.51
CA PRO A 190 -0.39 17.92 -3.65
C PRO A 190 0.94 17.78 -4.41
N LEU A 191 0.92 17.24 -5.62
CA LEU A 191 2.11 17.10 -6.46
C LEU A 191 2.72 18.48 -6.80
N LEU A 192 1.90 19.48 -7.08
CA LEU A 192 2.38 20.85 -7.29
C LEU A 192 3.11 21.38 -6.05
N ILE A 193 2.55 21.19 -4.86
CA ILE A 193 3.19 21.58 -3.59
C ILE A 193 4.54 20.87 -3.42
N ILE A 194 4.59 19.57 -3.68
CA ILE A 194 5.81 18.77 -3.62
C ILE A 194 6.86 19.31 -4.60
N CYS A 195 6.47 19.56 -5.84
CA CYS A 195 7.37 20.14 -6.86
C CYS A 195 7.92 21.50 -6.43
N LEU A 196 7.07 22.39 -5.90
CA LEU A 196 7.50 23.69 -5.38
C LEU A 196 8.50 23.54 -4.24
N CYS A 197 8.29 22.62 -3.29
CA CYS A 197 9.24 22.36 -2.21
C CYS A 197 10.64 21.98 -2.74
N TYR A 198 10.71 21.17 -3.78
CA TYR A 198 11.99 20.76 -4.36
C TYR A 198 12.62 21.80 -5.31
N LEU A 199 11.80 22.55 -6.04
CA LEU A 199 12.29 23.62 -6.91
C LEU A 199 12.86 24.81 -6.11
N LEU A 200 12.19 25.17 -5.00
CA LEU A 200 12.62 26.25 -4.12
C LEU A 200 13.75 25.83 -3.16
N SER A 201 14.09 24.55 -3.11
CA SER A 201 15.21 24.05 -2.30
C SER A 201 16.55 24.38 -2.98
N PRO A 202 17.50 25.09 -2.34
CA PRO A 202 18.74 25.51 -2.97
C PRO A 202 19.56 24.33 -3.48
N ARG A 203 19.78 24.25 -4.78
CA ARG A 203 20.61 23.25 -5.47
C ARG A 203 22.09 23.46 -5.20
N GLY A 204 22.55 23.63 -4.01
CA GLY A 204 23.96 23.89 -3.81
C GLY A 204 24.30 24.63 -2.56
N ALA A 205 23.56 24.47 -1.48
CA ALA A 205 24.01 24.93 -0.19
C ALA A 205 25.40 24.34 0.05
N ARG A 206 26.41 25.21 -0.19
CA ARG A 206 27.85 24.95 -0.21
C ARG A 206 28.29 23.89 0.80
N ALA A 207 29.16 23.05 0.33
CA ALA A 207 29.82 21.93 0.97
C ALA A 207 30.36 22.24 2.38
N GLY A 208 29.51 22.07 3.39
CA GLY A 208 29.97 21.86 4.76
C GLY A 208 29.82 20.36 5.05
N PHE A 209 30.93 19.66 5.18
CA PHE A 209 31.01 18.20 5.38
C PHE A 209 30.62 17.78 6.81
N THR A 210 29.48 18.24 7.35
CA THR A 210 29.01 17.75 8.64
C THR A 210 28.23 16.45 8.46
N LYS A 211 28.47 15.45 9.35
CA LYS A 211 27.79 14.18 9.41
C LYS A 211 26.26 14.31 9.40
N ARG A 212 25.74 15.39 10.00
CA ARG A 212 24.31 15.75 10.02
C ARG A 212 23.78 16.05 8.62
N ARG A 213 24.48 16.86 7.79
CA ARG A 213 24.06 17.20 6.43
C ARG A 213 24.04 15.97 5.51
N ARG A 214 24.98 15.04 5.69
CA ARG A 214 25.00 13.77 4.93
C ARG A 214 23.77 12.91 5.25
N SER A 215 23.37 12.85 6.52
CA SER A 215 22.16 12.14 6.95
C SER A 215 20.89 12.77 6.37
N GLU A 216 20.76 14.10 6.43
CA GLU A 216 19.59 14.83 5.88
C GLU A 216 19.47 14.62 4.35
N ARG A 217 20.57 14.61 3.61
CA ARG A 217 20.56 14.33 2.17
C ARG A 217 20.08 12.92 1.84
N LYS A 218 20.49 11.91 2.63
CA LYS A 218 20.01 10.53 2.45
C LYS A 218 18.48 10.44 2.64
N VAL A 219 17.97 11.09 3.68
CA VAL A 219 16.52 11.11 3.96
C VAL A 219 15.76 11.84 2.85
N THR A 220 16.24 13.00 2.40
CA THR A 220 15.64 13.74 1.28
C THR A 220 15.62 12.90 0.01
N ARG A 221 16.72 12.22 -0.33
CA ARG A 221 16.77 11.31 -1.48
C ARG A 221 15.73 10.19 -1.35
N MET A 222 15.59 9.61 -0.17
CA MET A 222 14.58 8.57 0.07
C MET A 222 13.17 9.10 -0.19
N VAL A 223 12.81 10.27 0.34
CA VAL A 223 11.49 10.87 0.13
C VAL A 223 11.25 11.17 -1.36
N VAL A 224 12.24 11.72 -2.06
CA VAL A 224 12.14 11.96 -3.52
C VAL A 224 11.86 10.68 -4.29
N VAL A 225 12.57 9.59 -3.99
CA VAL A 225 12.37 8.31 -4.68
C VAL A 225 10.97 7.77 -4.41
N ILE A 226 10.47 7.86 -3.16
CA ILE A 226 9.11 7.41 -2.82
C ILE A 226 8.08 8.24 -3.60
N VAL A 227 8.25 9.57 -3.68
CA VAL A 227 7.36 10.45 -4.47
C VAL A 227 7.40 10.07 -5.96
N VAL A 228 8.58 9.86 -6.53
CA VAL A 228 8.71 9.47 -7.94
C VAL A 228 8.00 8.14 -8.20
N VAL A 229 8.17 7.15 -7.34
CA VAL A 229 7.49 5.85 -7.48
C VAL A 229 5.97 6.02 -7.34
N PHE A 230 5.50 6.82 -6.37
CA PHE A 230 4.09 7.14 -6.24
C PHE A 230 3.51 7.75 -7.52
N VAL A 231 4.21 8.75 -8.08
CA VAL A 231 3.78 9.40 -9.33
C VAL A 231 3.74 8.41 -10.49
N LEU A 232 4.78 7.60 -10.68
CA LEU A 232 4.83 6.60 -11.75
C LEU A 232 3.73 5.55 -11.62
N CYS A 233 3.36 5.20 -10.40
CA CYS A 233 2.30 4.21 -10.13
C CYS A 233 0.89 4.78 -10.35
N TRP A 234 0.64 6.03 -9.99
CA TRP A 234 -0.70 6.61 -10.02
C TRP A 234 -1.01 7.45 -11.26
N LEU A 235 -0.01 8.07 -11.88
CA LEU A 235 -0.19 8.95 -13.03
C LEU A 235 -0.93 8.27 -14.20
N PRO A 236 -0.62 7.04 -14.62
CA PRO A 236 -1.35 6.37 -15.70
C PRO A 236 -2.85 6.24 -15.41
N PHE A 237 -3.20 5.88 -14.18
CA PHE A 237 -4.59 5.75 -13.75
C PHE A 237 -5.36 7.08 -13.88
N PHE A 238 -4.79 8.19 -13.38
CA PHE A 238 -5.44 9.50 -13.48
C PHE A 238 -5.53 10.00 -14.92
N ILE A 239 -4.47 9.82 -15.73
CA ILE A 239 -4.48 10.23 -17.14
C ILE A 239 -5.58 9.50 -17.89
N ILE A 240 -5.70 8.17 -17.75
CA ILE A 240 -6.73 7.39 -18.46
C ILE A 240 -8.12 7.86 -18.06
N ASN A 241 -8.39 8.06 -16.76
CA ASN A 241 -9.69 8.51 -16.30
C ASN A 241 -10.04 9.92 -16.82
N ILE A 242 -9.08 10.85 -16.85
CA ILE A 242 -9.29 12.21 -17.38
C ILE A 242 -9.49 12.18 -18.90
N VAL A 243 -8.68 11.42 -19.64
CA VAL A 243 -8.82 11.28 -21.09
C VAL A 243 -10.18 10.70 -21.43
N ASN A 244 -10.66 9.72 -20.66
CA ASN A 244 -11.98 9.11 -20.86
C ASN A 244 -13.15 10.08 -20.63
N LEU A 245 -12.94 11.21 -19.92
CA LEU A 245 -13.96 12.27 -19.80
C LEU A 245 -14.07 13.14 -21.05
N VAL A 246 -12.97 13.28 -21.80
CA VAL A 246 -12.89 14.19 -22.96
C VAL A 246 -13.08 13.44 -24.29
N VAL A 247 -12.56 12.23 -24.36
CA VAL A 247 -12.57 11.37 -25.54
C VAL A 247 -13.25 10.06 -25.18
N ILE A 248 -14.30 9.69 -25.95
CA ILE A 248 -14.90 8.36 -25.81
C ILE A 248 -13.86 7.34 -26.28
N ILE A 249 -13.23 6.66 -25.33
CA ILE A 249 -12.25 5.62 -25.64
C ILE A 249 -13.02 4.37 -26.09
N PRO A 250 -12.78 3.84 -27.31
CA PRO A 250 -13.49 2.67 -27.80
C PRO A 250 -13.15 1.44 -26.93
N GLU A 251 -14.16 0.65 -26.61
CA GLU A 251 -13.97 -0.63 -25.93
C GLU A 251 -13.24 -1.60 -26.84
N SER A 252 -11.99 -1.89 -26.53
CA SER A 252 -11.17 -2.85 -27.22
C SER A 252 -10.31 -3.64 -26.23
N SER A 253 -9.78 -4.79 -26.63
CA SER A 253 -8.85 -5.56 -25.79
C SER A 253 -7.60 -4.76 -25.42
N VAL A 254 -7.18 -3.82 -26.28
CA VAL A 254 -6.02 -2.97 -26.02
C VAL A 254 -6.34 -1.94 -24.94
N THR A 255 -7.47 -1.26 -25.02
CA THR A 255 -7.88 -0.26 -24.04
C THR A 255 -8.15 -0.89 -22.68
N ALA A 256 -8.79 -2.07 -22.65
CA ALA A 256 -8.96 -2.86 -21.44
C ALA A 256 -7.61 -3.26 -20.82
N GLY A 257 -6.64 -3.68 -21.64
CA GLY A 257 -5.29 -4.02 -21.20
C GLY A 257 -4.52 -2.82 -20.61
N ILE A 258 -4.63 -1.64 -21.22
CA ILE A 258 -4.01 -0.41 -20.73
C ILE A 258 -4.61 0.01 -19.37
N TYR A 259 -5.92 -0.03 -19.24
CA TYR A 259 -6.61 0.27 -17.98
C TYR A 259 -6.18 -0.72 -16.88
N PHE A 260 -6.19 -2.01 -17.20
CA PHE A 260 -5.74 -3.07 -16.29
C PHE A 260 -4.30 -2.87 -15.83
N PHE A 261 -3.39 -2.53 -16.75
CA PHE A 261 -2.00 -2.22 -16.41
C PHE A 261 -1.89 -1.03 -15.45
N ALA A 262 -2.66 0.05 -15.68
CA ALA A 262 -2.68 1.20 -14.79
C ALA A 262 -3.18 0.85 -13.37
N VAL A 263 -4.19 0.00 -13.27
CA VAL A 263 -4.70 -0.51 -11.98
C VAL A 263 -3.66 -1.37 -11.27
N ILE A 264 -2.96 -2.26 -11.99
CA ILE A 264 -1.85 -3.04 -11.42
C ILE A 264 -0.74 -2.14 -10.86
N LEU A 265 -0.37 -1.08 -11.58
CA LEU A 265 0.63 -0.13 -11.10
C LEU A 265 0.20 0.56 -9.81
N SER A 266 -1.08 0.96 -9.69
CA SER A 266 -1.59 1.54 -8.45
C SER A 266 -1.51 0.56 -7.28
N TYR A 267 -1.77 -0.72 -7.51
CA TYR A 267 -1.61 -1.79 -6.51
C TYR A 267 -0.14 -1.99 -6.12
N ALA A 268 0.77 -1.96 -7.10
CA ALA A 268 2.19 -2.10 -6.88
C ALA A 268 2.76 -1.00 -5.97
N ASN A 269 2.17 0.20 -5.95
CA ASN A 269 2.57 1.29 -5.06
C ASN A 269 2.57 0.85 -3.59
N SER A 270 1.52 0.16 -3.14
CA SER A 270 1.38 -0.25 -1.73
C SER A 270 2.39 -1.32 -1.29
N CYS A 271 2.97 -2.07 -2.20
CA CYS A 271 4.04 -3.02 -1.87
C CYS A 271 5.45 -2.49 -2.17
N ALA A 272 5.59 -1.41 -2.95
CA ALA A 272 6.88 -0.82 -3.27
C ALA A 272 7.52 -0.11 -2.06
N ASN A 273 6.72 0.54 -1.22
CA ASN A 273 7.17 1.36 -0.10
C ASN A 273 8.10 0.62 0.87
N PRO A 274 7.77 -0.56 1.42
CA PRO A 274 8.67 -1.31 2.31
C PRO A 274 9.99 -1.70 1.65
N VAL A 275 9.95 -2.02 0.36
CA VAL A 275 11.14 -2.36 -0.43
C VAL A 275 12.06 -1.13 -0.51
N LEU A 276 11.50 0.04 -0.83
CA LEU A 276 12.25 1.29 -0.88
C LEU A 276 12.87 1.65 0.48
N TYR A 277 12.13 1.47 1.60
CA TYR A 277 12.69 1.70 2.94
C TYR A 277 13.88 0.78 3.23
N GLY A 278 13.79 -0.49 2.86
CA GLY A 278 14.87 -1.47 3.03
C GLY A 278 16.13 -1.14 2.23
N PHE A 279 15.99 -0.58 1.02
CA PHE A 279 17.12 -0.21 0.17
C PHE A 279 17.69 1.17 0.50
N LEU A 280 16.86 2.16 0.80
CA LEU A 280 17.26 3.57 0.90
C LEU A 280 17.58 4.01 2.33
N SER A 281 17.09 3.32 3.35
CA SER A 281 17.32 3.64 4.75
C SER A 281 18.21 2.59 5.44
N ASP A 282 19.40 3.01 5.86
CA ASP A 282 20.33 2.14 6.58
C ASP A 282 19.71 1.59 7.87
N ASN A 283 18.87 2.38 8.54
CA ASN A 283 18.20 1.99 9.78
C ASN A 283 17.16 0.89 9.54
N PHE A 284 16.31 1.03 8.50
CA PHE A 284 15.34 0.01 8.12
C PHE A 284 16.05 -1.27 7.66
N ARG A 285 17.07 -1.14 6.80
CA ARG A 285 17.85 -2.29 6.32
C ARG A 285 18.47 -3.08 7.48
N GLN A 286 19.07 -2.39 8.46
CA GLN A 286 19.64 -3.04 9.63
C GLN A 286 18.57 -3.71 10.49
N SER A 287 17.43 -3.05 10.67
CA SER A 287 16.32 -3.60 11.46
C SER A 287 15.67 -4.79 10.77
N PHE A 288 15.45 -4.73 9.46
CA PHE A 288 14.92 -5.85 8.67
C PHE A 288 15.83 -7.08 8.72
N ARG A 289 17.16 -6.88 8.62
CA ARG A 289 18.12 -7.97 8.78
C ARG A 289 18.08 -8.62 10.18
N LYS A 290 17.93 -7.81 11.23
CA LYS A 290 17.79 -8.33 12.61
C LYS A 290 16.54 -9.16 12.78
N VAL A 291 15.40 -8.69 12.28
CA VAL A 291 14.14 -9.44 12.33
C VAL A 291 14.25 -10.72 11.51
N GLY A 292 14.79 -10.65 10.30
CA GLY A 292 15.03 -11.83 9.46
C GLY A 292 15.94 -12.86 10.14
N PHE A 293 16.99 -12.41 10.82
CA PHE A 293 17.87 -13.29 11.61
C PHE A 293 17.14 -13.93 12.79
N ILE A 294 16.32 -13.15 13.53
CA ILE A 294 15.53 -13.68 14.65
C ILE A 294 14.54 -14.73 14.14
N LEU A 295 13.81 -14.46 13.07
CA LEU A 295 12.87 -15.41 12.47
C LEU A 295 13.57 -16.69 11.99
N TRP A 296 14.78 -16.55 11.39
CA TRP A 296 15.58 -17.69 10.98
C TRP A 296 16.00 -18.56 12.18
N VAL A 297 16.47 -17.94 13.28
CA VAL A 297 16.84 -18.65 14.52
C VAL A 297 15.64 -19.35 15.15
N LEU A 298 14.48 -18.70 15.20
CA LEU A 298 13.23 -19.29 15.72
C LEU A 298 12.83 -20.50 14.89
N ARG A 299 12.88 -20.39 13.56
CA ARG A 299 12.59 -21.51 12.65
C ARG A 299 13.55 -22.69 12.83
N GLN A 300 14.82 -22.43 13.09
CA GLN A 300 15.79 -23.49 13.41
C GLN A 300 15.43 -24.20 14.72
N ARG A 301 15.05 -23.44 15.76
CA ARG A 301 14.62 -24.02 17.04
C ARG A 301 13.35 -24.85 16.93
N GLU A 302 12.38 -24.42 16.13
CA GLU A 302 11.17 -25.21 15.84
C GLU A 302 11.52 -26.50 15.10
N GLY A 303 12.45 -26.44 14.14
CA GLY A 303 12.95 -27.62 13.43
C GLY A 303 13.69 -28.60 14.34
N GLU A 304 14.45 -28.12 15.33
CA GLU A 304 15.10 -28.94 16.34
C GLU A 304 14.10 -29.53 17.34
N GLY A 305 13.11 -28.74 17.78
CA GLY A 305 12.02 -29.22 18.63
C GLY A 305 11.21 -30.33 17.96
N CYS A 306 10.88 -30.16 16.67
CA CYS A 306 10.16 -31.15 15.88
C CYS A 306 10.99 -32.45 15.71
N ARG A 307 12.31 -32.33 15.47
CA ARG A 307 13.21 -33.50 15.42
C ARG A 307 13.29 -34.20 16.75
N SER A 308 13.38 -33.49 17.86
CA SER A 308 13.39 -34.08 19.24
C SER A 308 12.09 -34.82 19.52
N ILE A 309 10.93 -34.25 19.19
CA ILE A 309 9.64 -34.92 19.37
C ILE A 309 9.54 -36.16 18.48
N CYS A 310 9.99 -36.09 17.23
CA CYS A 310 10.00 -37.23 16.32
C CYS A 310 10.93 -38.35 16.81
N HIS A 311 12.09 -37.97 17.41
CA HIS A 311 13.03 -38.93 18.02
C HIS A 311 12.41 -39.56 19.27
N PHE A 312 11.71 -38.77 20.10
CA PHE A 312 11.02 -39.27 21.30
C PHE A 312 9.90 -40.25 20.96
N ILE A 313 9.09 -39.94 19.92
CA ILE A 313 8.04 -40.82 19.43
C ILE A 313 8.61 -42.11 18.85
N LYS A 314 9.72 -42.05 18.11
CA LYS A 314 10.41 -43.25 17.61
C LYS A 314 10.99 -44.11 18.76
N CYS A 315 11.58 -43.50 19.77
CA CYS A 315 12.07 -44.20 20.95
C CYS A 315 10.92 -44.82 21.76
N ALA A 316 9.82 -44.12 21.95
CA ALA A 316 8.63 -44.64 22.64
C ALA A 316 8.01 -45.85 21.90
N ASN A 317 7.93 -45.79 20.58
CA ASN A 317 7.45 -46.91 19.77
C ASN A 317 8.40 -48.13 19.81
N LEU A 318 9.72 -47.91 19.82
CA LEU A 318 10.70 -49.00 19.98
C LEU A 318 10.63 -49.66 21.36
N LEU A 319 10.40 -48.89 22.42
CA LEU A 319 10.21 -49.42 23.79
C LEU A 319 8.89 -50.22 23.89
N SER A 320 7.80 -49.71 23.27
CA SER A 320 6.52 -50.43 23.20
C SER A 320 6.64 -51.76 22.43
N CYS A 321 7.42 -51.79 21.35
CA CYS A 321 7.66 -52.98 20.54
C CYS A 321 8.56 -54.02 21.29
N ARG A 322 9.45 -53.53 22.16
CA ARG A 322 10.32 -54.39 22.98
C ARG A 322 9.57 -55.01 24.15
N MET A 323 8.63 -54.27 24.78
CA MET A 323 7.77 -54.81 25.86
C MET A 323 6.79 -55.86 25.37
N LYS A 324 6.29 -55.77 24.15
CA LYS A 324 5.41 -56.81 23.56
C LYS A 324 6.14 -58.11 23.23
N ARG A 325 7.48 -58.15 23.23
CA ARG A 325 8.30 -59.39 23.05
C ARG A 325 8.76 -60.01 24.35
N LEU A 326 8.45 -59.44 25.51
CA LEU A 326 8.85 -59.90 26.82
C LEU A 326 7.70 -60.47 27.66
N THR A 327 6.53 -60.68 27.11
CA THR A 327 5.44 -61.45 27.72
C THR A 327 5.40 -62.84 27.07
N PRO A 328 6.05 -63.86 27.65
CA PRO A 328 5.75 -65.24 27.31
C PRO A 328 4.46 -65.65 28.02
N LEU A 329 3.73 -66.53 27.38
CA LEU A 329 2.54 -67.24 27.83
C LEU A 329 2.64 -67.80 29.26
#